data_844ed785caac646d30ebfb17e2eba4c9
#
_entry.id   844ed785caac646d30ebfb17e2eba4c9
#
_cell.length_a   1.000
_cell.length_b   1.000
_cell.length_c   1.000
_cell.angle_alpha   90.00
_cell.angle_beta   90.00
_cell.angle_gamma   90.00
#
_symmetry.space_group_name_H-M   'P 1'
#
loop_
_entity.id
_entity.type
_entity.pdbx_description
1 polymer ?
#
loop_
_entity_poly.entity_id
_entity_poly.type
_entity_poly.pdbx_seq_one_letter_code
_entity_poly.pdbx_strand_id
1 'polypeptide(L)'
;MRIEEDIKLDYSDVLFRPKRSTLHSRKDVKLVRTYKFKYSNNEWSGIPIMAANMDGVGELEVAKNLAEFEIITNLTKQHNTKTIKRCSYIKSIYPHLALSTGTSDEDFKRIKDILKEFSFFQFICIDIANGYSDHFSKFVKSVREKYPT
;
A
#
# COMPACT_ATOMS: atom_id res chain seq x y z
N MET A 1 11.05 12.69 31.88
CA MET A 1 10.13 11.69 31.30
C MET A 1 8.72 12.24 31.42
N ARG A 2 7.96 12.33 30.34
CA ARG A 2 6.54 12.76 30.37
C ARG A 2 5.67 11.50 30.46
N ILE A 3 4.80 11.46 31.43
CA ILE A 3 3.80 10.38 31.59
C ILE A 3 2.47 10.96 31.10
N GLU A 4 1.83 10.26 30.17
CA GLU A 4 0.48 10.60 29.68
C GLU A 4 -0.51 9.61 30.26
N GLU A 5 -1.59 10.11 30.85
CA GLU A 5 -2.62 9.29 31.49
C GLU A 5 -3.72 8.83 30.51
N ASP A 6 -3.50 9.01 29.21
CA ASP A 6 -4.44 8.57 28.18
C ASP A 6 -4.61 7.04 28.20
N ILE A 7 -5.85 6.61 28.13
CA ILE A 7 -6.18 5.18 27.96
C ILE A 7 -5.71 4.75 26.57
N LYS A 8 -4.77 3.81 26.54
CA LYS A 8 -4.30 3.17 25.29
C LYS A 8 -5.03 1.86 25.13
N LEU A 9 -5.91 1.78 24.10
CA LEU A 9 -6.72 0.60 23.82
C LEU A 9 -6.06 -0.26 22.75
N ASP A 10 -6.14 -1.58 22.93
CA ASP A 10 -5.81 -2.58 21.92
C ASP A 10 -7.10 -3.14 21.31
N TYR A 11 -6.98 -3.95 20.27
CA TYR A 11 -8.13 -4.63 19.63
C TYR A 11 -8.92 -5.52 20.59
N SER A 12 -8.26 -6.10 21.60
CA SER A 12 -8.89 -6.88 22.67
C SER A 12 -9.80 -6.05 23.59
N ASP A 13 -9.60 -4.73 23.63
CA ASP A 13 -10.32 -3.81 24.53
C ASP A 13 -11.54 -3.17 23.89
N VAL A 14 -11.78 -3.46 22.62
CA VAL A 14 -12.83 -2.79 21.84
C VAL A 14 -13.74 -3.78 21.12
N LEU A 15 -15.02 -3.39 20.97
CA LEU A 15 -16.01 -4.12 20.19
C LEU A 15 -16.71 -3.18 19.21
N PHE A 16 -17.17 -3.73 18.09
CA PHE A 16 -18.04 -2.98 17.20
C PHE A 16 -19.37 -2.67 17.89
N ARG A 17 -19.70 -1.38 17.99
CA ARG A 17 -21.01 -0.97 18.43
C ARG A 17 -22.04 -1.29 17.34
N PRO A 18 -23.08 -2.08 17.63
CA PRO A 18 -24.15 -2.35 16.68
C PRO A 18 -24.81 -1.04 16.21
N LYS A 19 -25.03 -0.93 14.90
CA LYS A 19 -25.74 0.18 14.27
C LYS A 19 -26.94 -0.35 13.49
N ARG A 20 -27.98 0.48 13.38
CA ARG A 20 -29.13 0.17 12.54
C ARG A 20 -28.67 0.03 11.08
N SER A 21 -29.06 -1.06 10.43
CA SER A 21 -28.77 -1.33 9.02
C SER A 21 -30.08 -1.33 8.22
N THR A 22 -29.98 -0.89 6.97
CA THR A 22 -31.04 -1.01 5.96
C THR A 22 -30.84 -2.21 5.06
N LEU A 23 -29.73 -2.95 5.23
CA LEU A 23 -29.42 -4.14 4.44
C LEU A 23 -30.17 -5.35 4.99
N HIS A 24 -30.73 -6.16 4.08
CA HIS A 24 -31.46 -7.37 4.44
C HIS A 24 -30.57 -8.62 4.49
N SER A 25 -29.48 -8.63 3.75
CA SER A 25 -28.56 -9.77 3.67
C SER A 25 -27.10 -9.33 3.69
N ARG A 26 -26.20 -10.21 4.17
CA ARG A 26 -24.74 -10.04 4.03
C ARG A 26 -24.31 -9.92 2.57
N LYS A 27 -25.05 -10.53 1.65
CA LYS A 27 -24.79 -10.47 0.20
C LYS A 27 -25.01 -9.07 -0.38
N ASP A 28 -25.79 -8.22 0.30
CA ASP A 28 -26.06 -6.85 -0.14
C ASP A 28 -24.91 -5.89 0.23
N VAL A 29 -23.95 -6.37 1.01
CA VAL A 29 -22.80 -5.55 1.42
C VAL A 29 -21.83 -5.38 0.24
N LYS A 30 -21.62 -4.15 -0.17
CA LYS A 30 -20.59 -3.78 -1.16
C LYS A 30 -19.32 -3.38 -0.42
N LEU A 31 -18.23 -4.13 -0.62
CA LEU A 31 -16.94 -3.88 0.03
C LEU A 31 -16.08 -2.89 -0.77
N VAL A 32 -16.25 -2.86 -2.09
CA VAL A 32 -15.50 -1.95 -2.98
C VAL A 32 -15.82 -0.49 -2.64
N ARG A 33 -14.78 0.33 -2.57
CA ARG A 33 -14.83 1.77 -2.34
C ARG A 33 -13.95 2.47 -3.35
N THR A 34 -14.34 3.66 -3.76
CA THR A 34 -13.54 4.53 -4.62
C THR A 34 -12.96 5.66 -3.78
N TYR A 35 -11.66 5.87 -3.89
CA TYR A 35 -10.91 6.91 -3.21
C TYR A 35 -10.26 7.84 -4.22
N LYS A 36 -10.48 9.13 -4.04
CA LYS A 36 -9.75 10.19 -4.72
C LYS A 36 -8.65 10.69 -3.81
N PHE A 37 -7.40 10.59 -4.27
CA PHE A 37 -6.25 10.98 -3.48
C PHE A 37 -6.04 12.49 -3.51
N LYS A 38 -5.90 13.09 -2.31
CA LYS A 38 -5.84 14.54 -2.10
C LYS A 38 -4.73 15.23 -2.89
N TYR A 39 -3.59 14.58 -3.07
CA TYR A 39 -2.37 15.21 -3.58
C TYR A 39 -1.96 14.76 -4.99
N SER A 40 -2.55 13.73 -5.53
CA SER A 40 -2.25 13.23 -6.88
C SER A 40 -3.41 13.41 -7.87
N ASN A 41 -4.61 13.73 -7.40
CA ASN A 41 -5.86 13.71 -8.18
C ASN A 41 -6.20 12.35 -8.82
N ASN A 42 -5.41 11.31 -8.55
CA ASN A 42 -5.70 9.95 -9.01
C ASN A 42 -6.83 9.35 -8.20
N GLU A 43 -7.55 8.43 -8.83
CA GLU A 43 -8.58 7.64 -8.17
C GLU A 43 -8.16 6.17 -8.15
N TRP A 44 -8.52 5.49 -7.09
CA TRP A 44 -8.40 4.05 -6.97
C TRP A 44 -9.70 3.47 -6.45
N SER A 45 -10.12 2.35 -7.02
CA SER A 45 -11.31 1.62 -6.59
C SER A 45 -10.93 0.18 -6.22
N GLY A 46 -11.44 -0.28 -5.09
CA GLY A 46 -11.18 -1.64 -4.61
C GLY A 46 -11.64 -1.84 -3.17
N ILE A 47 -11.33 -2.99 -2.62
CA ILE A 47 -11.53 -3.28 -1.19
C ILE A 47 -10.39 -2.61 -0.40
N PRO A 48 -10.69 -1.75 0.59
CA PRO A 48 -9.68 -0.95 1.29
C PRO A 48 -8.87 -1.77 2.31
N ILE A 49 -8.23 -2.81 1.82
CA ILE A 49 -7.30 -3.69 2.54
C ILE A 49 -6.00 -3.71 1.74
N MET A 50 -4.88 -3.69 2.44
CA MET A 50 -3.56 -3.77 1.85
C MET A 50 -2.81 -4.95 2.47
N ALA A 51 -2.35 -5.87 1.63
CA ALA A 51 -1.46 -6.95 2.07
C ALA A 51 -0.07 -6.38 2.36
N ALA A 52 0.53 -6.81 3.47
CA ALA A 52 1.82 -6.30 3.94
C ALA A 52 2.97 -6.66 3.00
N ASN A 53 4.03 -5.84 3.03
CA ASN A 53 5.29 -6.07 2.30
C ASN A 53 6.22 -7.06 3.02
N MET A 54 5.64 -8.14 3.53
CA MET A 54 6.34 -9.19 4.25
C MET A 54 6.63 -10.40 3.35
N ASP A 55 7.69 -11.13 3.64
CA ASP A 55 8.00 -12.38 2.96
C ASP A 55 6.81 -13.35 3.01
N GLY A 56 6.51 -13.99 1.89
CA GLY A 56 5.37 -14.87 1.74
C GLY A 56 4.00 -14.17 1.59
N VAL A 57 3.93 -12.84 1.78
CA VAL A 57 2.71 -12.02 1.60
C VAL A 57 2.87 -11.05 0.43
N GLY A 58 3.93 -10.25 0.43
CA GLY A 58 4.20 -9.24 -0.60
C GLY A 58 4.83 -9.83 -1.87
N GLU A 59 4.31 -10.94 -2.35
CA GLU A 59 4.82 -11.69 -3.51
C GLU A 59 3.88 -11.56 -4.72
N LEU A 60 4.42 -11.65 -5.93
CA LEU A 60 3.66 -11.49 -7.17
C LEU A 60 2.54 -12.53 -7.32
N GLU A 61 2.77 -13.76 -6.88
CA GLU A 61 1.72 -14.82 -6.92
C GLU A 61 0.58 -14.54 -5.94
N VAL A 62 0.88 -14.04 -4.75
CA VAL A 62 -0.13 -13.61 -3.78
C VAL A 62 -0.89 -12.41 -4.34
N ALA A 63 -0.17 -11.44 -4.90
CA ALA A 63 -0.75 -10.25 -5.51
C ALA A 63 -1.71 -10.58 -6.66
N LYS A 64 -1.40 -11.60 -7.47
CA LYS A 64 -2.29 -12.09 -8.52
C LYS A 64 -3.64 -12.52 -7.97
N ASN A 65 -3.63 -13.35 -6.92
CA ASN A 65 -4.85 -13.84 -6.31
C ASN A 65 -5.64 -12.72 -5.58
N LEU A 66 -4.95 -11.81 -4.90
CA LEU A 66 -5.58 -10.69 -4.20
C LEU A 66 -6.15 -9.64 -5.15
N ALA A 67 -5.55 -9.46 -6.32
CA ALA A 67 -6.06 -8.55 -7.35
C ALA A 67 -7.43 -8.97 -7.90
N GLU A 68 -7.77 -10.26 -7.89
CA GLU A 68 -9.11 -10.75 -8.24
C GLU A 68 -10.19 -10.23 -7.28
N PHE A 69 -9.80 -9.89 -6.06
CA PHE A 69 -10.65 -9.26 -5.05
C PHE A 69 -10.44 -7.75 -4.94
N GLU A 70 -9.73 -7.14 -5.88
CA GLU A 70 -9.44 -5.70 -5.88
C GLU A 70 -8.74 -5.22 -4.59
N ILE A 71 -7.83 -6.06 -4.04
CA ILE A 71 -7.04 -5.79 -2.84
C ILE A 71 -5.62 -5.39 -3.23
N ILE A 72 -5.08 -4.33 -2.62
CA ILE A 72 -3.70 -3.89 -2.86
C ILE A 72 -2.71 -4.82 -2.18
N THR A 73 -1.66 -5.19 -2.90
CA THR A 73 -0.50 -5.88 -2.34
C THR A 73 0.73 -4.98 -2.37
N ASN A 74 1.35 -4.78 -1.21
CA ASN A 74 2.65 -4.13 -1.13
C ASN A 74 3.75 -5.16 -1.44
N LEU A 75 4.39 -5.04 -2.58
CA LEU A 75 5.48 -5.94 -2.98
C LEU A 75 6.69 -5.75 -2.08
N THR A 76 7.34 -6.86 -1.71
CA THR A 76 8.58 -6.82 -0.92
C THR A 76 9.71 -6.07 -1.66
N LYS A 77 10.69 -5.58 -0.90
CA LYS A 77 11.87 -4.90 -1.48
C LYS A 77 12.77 -5.80 -2.33
N GLN A 78 12.56 -7.10 -2.29
CA GLN A 78 13.30 -8.07 -3.10
C GLN A 78 12.92 -8.01 -4.59
N HIS A 79 11.72 -7.52 -4.91
CA HIS A 79 11.31 -7.34 -6.29
C HIS A 79 12.10 -6.20 -6.96
N ASN A 80 12.63 -6.50 -8.11
CA ASN A 80 13.39 -5.57 -8.96
C ASN A 80 12.88 -5.62 -10.40
N THR A 81 13.46 -4.81 -11.26
CA THR A 81 13.09 -4.72 -12.68
C THR A 81 13.07 -6.09 -13.38
N LYS A 82 14.04 -6.98 -13.06
CA LYS A 82 14.10 -8.31 -13.68
C LYS A 82 12.96 -9.22 -13.23
N THR A 83 12.63 -9.23 -11.93
CA THR A 83 11.53 -10.05 -11.40
C THR A 83 10.19 -9.58 -11.94
N ILE A 84 9.95 -8.27 -11.98
CA ILE A 84 8.73 -7.67 -12.52
C ILE A 84 8.59 -7.97 -14.01
N LYS A 85 9.66 -7.86 -14.79
CA LYS A 85 9.66 -8.14 -16.23
C LYS A 85 9.30 -9.57 -16.58
N ARG A 86 9.65 -10.53 -15.72
CA ARG A 86 9.31 -11.96 -15.90
C ARG A 86 7.86 -12.26 -15.58
N CYS A 87 7.16 -11.37 -14.91
CA CYS A 87 5.76 -11.55 -14.54
C CYS A 87 4.85 -11.23 -15.75
N SER A 88 4.37 -12.28 -16.44
CA SER A 88 3.54 -12.13 -17.65
C SER A 88 2.19 -11.45 -17.38
N TYR A 89 1.68 -11.54 -16.17
CA TYR A 89 0.39 -10.98 -15.76
C TYR A 89 0.49 -9.63 -15.06
N ILE A 90 1.67 -9.01 -14.98
CA ILE A 90 1.86 -7.73 -14.27
C ILE A 90 0.89 -6.63 -14.73
N LYS A 91 0.59 -6.58 -16.03
CA LYS A 91 -0.31 -5.59 -16.62
C LYS A 91 -1.78 -5.77 -16.24
N SER A 92 -2.19 -6.95 -15.77
CA SER A 92 -3.56 -7.17 -15.31
C SER A 92 -3.75 -6.82 -13.83
N ILE A 93 -2.68 -6.83 -13.03
CA ILE A 93 -2.75 -6.64 -11.59
C ILE A 93 -2.18 -5.30 -11.08
N TYR A 94 -1.51 -4.53 -11.94
CA TYR A 94 -0.80 -3.31 -11.51
C TYR A 94 -1.66 -2.27 -10.76
N PRO A 95 -2.97 -2.13 -11.00
CA PRO A 95 -3.78 -1.16 -10.25
C PRO A 95 -3.86 -1.49 -8.75
N HIS A 96 -3.55 -2.74 -8.40
CA HIS A 96 -3.59 -3.27 -7.05
C HIS A 96 -2.20 -3.60 -6.51
N LEU A 97 -1.15 -2.95 -7.03
CA LEU A 97 0.23 -3.12 -6.58
C LEU A 97 0.81 -1.84 -6.01
N ALA A 98 1.54 -1.98 -4.91
CA ALA A 98 2.41 -0.94 -4.38
C ALA A 98 3.86 -1.44 -4.35
N LEU A 99 4.81 -0.58 -4.71
CA LEU A 99 6.24 -0.86 -4.63
C LEU A 99 6.76 -0.43 -3.26
N SER A 100 7.28 -1.36 -2.47
CA SER A 100 7.85 -1.02 -1.17
C SER A 100 9.28 -0.54 -1.28
N THR A 101 9.65 0.42 -0.43
CA THR A 101 11.00 0.97 -0.32
C THR A 101 11.34 1.32 1.12
N GLY A 102 12.60 1.24 1.49
CA GLY A 102 13.15 1.92 2.66
C GLY A 102 13.53 3.35 2.31
N THR A 103 14.45 3.92 3.08
CA THR A 103 14.93 5.31 2.91
C THR A 103 16.41 5.39 2.52
N SER A 104 17.05 4.27 2.17
CA SER A 104 18.42 4.28 1.68
C SER A 104 18.51 4.74 0.23
N ASP A 105 19.67 5.23 -0.17
CA ASP A 105 19.93 5.63 -1.56
C ASP A 105 19.79 4.45 -2.53
N GLU A 106 20.17 3.25 -2.10
CA GLU A 106 20.02 2.01 -2.87
C GLU A 106 18.55 1.66 -3.09
N ASP A 107 17.74 1.73 -2.02
CA ASP A 107 16.30 1.52 -2.10
C ASP A 107 15.66 2.52 -3.08
N PHE A 108 16.03 3.78 -2.97
CA PHE A 108 15.49 4.82 -3.83
C PHE A 108 15.94 4.67 -5.29
N LYS A 109 17.19 4.25 -5.52
CA LYS A 109 17.69 3.93 -6.86
C LYS A 109 16.89 2.78 -7.47
N ARG A 110 16.65 1.70 -6.71
CA ARG A 110 15.84 0.56 -7.16
C ARG A 110 14.45 0.99 -7.61
N ILE A 111 13.75 1.82 -6.80
CA ILE A 111 12.43 2.35 -7.17
C ILE A 111 12.49 3.19 -8.44
N LYS A 112 13.50 4.05 -8.58
CA LYS A 112 13.70 4.86 -9.80
C LYS A 112 13.86 3.98 -11.04
N ASP A 113 14.65 2.91 -10.94
CA ASP A 113 14.90 1.99 -12.05
C ASP A 113 13.61 1.25 -12.43
N ILE A 114 12.82 0.81 -11.45
CA ILE A 114 11.52 0.17 -11.70
C ILE A 114 10.55 1.15 -12.36
N LEU A 115 10.36 2.33 -11.81
CA LEU A 115 9.39 3.31 -12.32
C LEU A 115 9.78 3.88 -13.69
N LYS A 116 11.07 3.91 -14.02
CA LYS A 116 11.55 4.28 -15.35
C LYS A 116 11.12 3.27 -16.42
N GLU A 117 11.12 1.97 -16.07
CA GLU A 117 10.73 0.90 -17.00
C GLU A 117 9.22 0.62 -16.96
N PHE A 118 8.60 0.76 -15.80
CA PHE A 118 7.19 0.44 -15.54
C PHE A 118 6.45 1.66 -14.97
N SER A 119 6.15 2.62 -15.82
CA SER A 119 5.50 3.88 -15.43
C SER A 119 4.05 3.75 -14.96
N PHE A 120 3.48 2.55 -15.03
CA PHE A 120 2.09 2.28 -14.64
C PHE A 120 1.87 2.09 -13.14
N PHE A 121 2.93 1.92 -12.33
CA PHE A 121 2.77 1.81 -10.88
C PHE A 121 2.28 3.14 -10.28
N GLN A 122 1.21 3.06 -9.50
CA GLN A 122 0.55 4.23 -8.90
C GLN A 122 0.90 4.42 -7.42
N PHE A 123 1.43 3.39 -6.77
CA PHE A 123 1.65 3.41 -5.31
C PHE A 123 3.10 3.08 -4.96
N ILE A 124 3.64 3.88 -4.05
CA ILE A 124 4.92 3.62 -3.39
C ILE A 124 4.65 3.50 -1.89
N CYS A 125 5.01 2.36 -1.30
CA CYS A 125 4.98 2.12 0.12
C CYS A 125 6.38 2.39 0.71
N ILE A 126 6.52 3.44 1.52
CA ILE A 126 7.77 3.76 2.21
C ILE A 126 7.67 3.19 3.61
N ASP A 127 8.41 2.11 3.87
CA ASP A 127 8.31 1.34 5.10
C ASP A 127 9.64 1.34 5.86
N ILE A 128 9.60 1.89 7.08
CA ILE A 128 10.72 1.94 8.02
C ILE A 128 10.24 1.75 9.46
N ALA A 129 11.16 1.36 10.35
CA ALA A 129 10.85 1.09 11.76
C ALA A 129 10.34 2.32 12.54
N ASN A 130 10.76 3.55 12.18
CA ASN A 130 10.35 4.78 12.86
C ASN A 130 9.97 5.89 11.87
N GLY A 131 8.69 5.94 11.50
CA GLY A 131 8.12 6.96 10.62
C GLY A 131 8.03 8.38 11.21
N TYR A 132 8.37 8.58 12.49
CA TYR A 132 8.37 9.89 13.15
C TYR A 132 9.73 10.63 13.07
N SER A 133 10.71 10.04 12.36
CA SER A 133 12.02 10.69 12.20
C SER A 133 12.00 11.82 11.17
N ASP A 134 12.80 12.85 11.39
CA ASP A 134 13.00 13.94 10.41
C ASP A 134 13.55 13.43 9.09
N HIS A 135 14.40 12.40 9.14
CA HIS A 135 14.93 11.74 7.95
C HIS A 135 13.81 11.17 7.09
N PHE A 136 12.86 10.47 7.71
CA PHE A 136 11.70 9.92 7.01
C PHE A 136 10.86 11.01 6.34
N SER A 137 10.53 12.08 7.09
CA SER A 137 9.75 13.20 6.57
C SER A 137 10.41 13.86 5.36
N LYS A 138 11.73 14.07 5.40
CA LYS A 138 12.52 14.62 4.29
C LYS A 138 12.52 13.68 3.08
N PHE A 139 12.67 12.37 3.33
CA PHE A 139 12.64 11.36 2.27
C PHE A 139 11.27 11.30 1.59
N VAL A 140 10.17 11.26 2.35
CA VAL A 140 8.81 11.30 1.80
C VAL A 140 8.60 12.52 0.92
N LYS A 141 9.07 13.69 1.38
CA LYS A 141 9.00 14.94 0.60
C LYS A 141 9.77 14.81 -0.72
N SER A 142 10.99 14.30 -0.70
CA SER A 142 11.81 14.11 -1.91
C SER A 142 11.18 13.12 -2.92
N VAL A 143 10.56 12.06 -2.41
CA VAL A 143 9.81 11.11 -3.25
C VAL A 143 8.60 11.79 -3.88
N ARG A 144 7.83 12.58 -3.11
CA ARG A 144 6.66 13.31 -3.60
C ARG A 144 7.03 14.37 -4.63
N GLU A 145 8.11 15.10 -4.43
CA GLU A 145 8.60 16.10 -5.40
C GLU A 145 9.01 15.45 -6.72
N LYS A 146 9.56 14.24 -6.67
CA LYS A 146 9.97 13.52 -7.87
C LYS A 146 8.82 12.82 -8.58
N TYR A 147 7.82 12.36 -7.84
CA TYR A 147 6.65 11.63 -8.32
C TYR A 147 5.38 12.29 -7.78
N PRO A 148 4.97 13.42 -8.36
CA PRO A 148 3.84 14.23 -7.86
C PRO A 148 2.47 13.60 -8.14
N THR A 149 2.42 12.66 -9.12
CA THR A 149 1.18 12.00 -9.56
C THR A 149 1.20 10.52 -9.27
#